data_f8dd975e32f12f08c5e56cc6e16c8322
#
_entry.id   f8dd975e32f12f08c5e56cc6e16c8322
#
_cell.length_a   1.000
_cell.length_b   1.000
_cell.length_c   1.000
_cell.angle_alpha   90.00
_cell.angle_beta   90.00
_cell.angle_gamma   90.00
#
_symmetry.space_group_name_H-M   'P 1'
#
loop_
_entity.id
_entity.type
_entity.pdbx_description
1 polymer ?
#
loop_
_entity_poly.entity_id
_entity_poly.type
_entity_poly.pdbx_seq_one_letter_code
_entity_poly.pdbx_strand_id
1 'polypeptide(L)'
;MANTKYSDPNYNPAKRPGLNDSDNIPPDCAGQNFFLIDHQFQSLLPLYTTKDEYEHFEPHLERLGKVAGGRLNDLAMQADKNIPVLHPRDRFGRDIDWIEYHPAYKEMEQIAWDDFKMAAMSHRPGALGWNQVVSPPIKYAFQYLFSQAEFGILCPLSVSETSAYHFEWAKDQK
;
A
#
# COMPACT_ATOMS: atom_id res chain seq x y z
N MET A 1 30.98 -2.26 -15.77
CA MET A 1 31.11 -0.81 -15.50
C MET A 1 29.78 -0.34 -14.97
N ALA A 2 29.71 0.06 -13.70
CA ALA A 2 28.47 0.56 -13.09
C ALA A 2 28.02 1.84 -13.84
N ASN A 3 26.77 1.92 -14.14
CA ASN A 3 26.18 3.05 -14.88
C ASN A 3 26.20 4.29 -13.96
N THR A 4 27.23 5.14 -14.13
CA THR A 4 27.51 6.30 -13.28
C THR A 4 26.44 7.41 -13.34
N LYS A 5 25.42 7.29 -14.21
CA LYS A 5 24.34 8.27 -14.32
C LYS A 5 23.47 8.39 -13.06
N TYR A 6 23.32 7.31 -12.29
CA TYR A 6 22.47 7.31 -11.09
C TYR A 6 23.20 7.74 -9.82
N SER A 7 24.50 8.00 -9.90
CA SER A 7 25.30 8.49 -8.78
C SER A 7 25.52 10.03 -8.81
N ASP A 8 25.01 10.71 -9.82
CA ASP A 8 25.05 12.18 -9.89
C ASP A 8 24.00 12.75 -8.92
N PRO A 9 24.39 13.48 -7.86
CA PRO A 9 23.43 14.10 -6.94
C PRO A 9 22.52 15.16 -7.60
N ASN A 10 22.87 15.62 -8.81
CA ASN A 10 22.05 16.53 -9.61
C ASN A 10 21.24 15.79 -10.67
N TYR A 11 21.29 14.45 -10.71
CA TYR A 11 20.50 13.68 -11.67
C TYR A 11 19.02 13.84 -11.39
N ASN A 12 18.33 14.53 -12.29
CA ASN A 12 16.88 14.59 -12.29
C ASN A 12 16.38 13.62 -13.38
N PRO A 13 15.74 12.50 -13.00
CA PRO A 13 15.24 11.52 -13.96
C PRO A 13 14.16 12.10 -14.90
N ALA A 14 13.48 13.17 -14.50
CA ALA A 14 12.53 13.90 -15.34
C ALA A 14 13.21 14.79 -16.39
N LYS A 15 14.51 15.11 -16.23
CA LYS A 15 15.31 15.88 -17.19
C LYS A 15 16.27 14.96 -17.93
N ARG A 16 15.77 14.17 -18.84
CA ARG A 16 16.64 13.43 -19.78
C ARG A 16 17.26 14.40 -20.78
N PRO A 17 18.59 14.36 -21.01
CA PRO A 17 19.20 15.16 -22.08
C PRO A 17 18.54 14.87 -23.44
N GLY A 18 17.98 15.89 -24.06
CA GLY A 18 17.34 15.78 -25.37
C GLY A 18 15.83 15.59 -25.37
N LEU A 19 15.19 15.49 -24.18
CA LEU A 19 13.74 15.56 -24.07
C LEU A 19 13.34 16.99 -23.69
N ASN A 20 12.36 17.54 -24.40
CA ASN A 20 11.77 18.85 -24.08
C ASN A 20 10.82 18.68 -22.88
N ASP A 21 10.56 19.75 -22.13
CA ASP A 21 9.58 19.76 -21.02
C ASP A 21 8.14 19.42 -21.48
N SER A 22 7.91 19.31 -22.79
CA SER A 22 6.64 18.94 -23.43
C SER A 22 6.43 17.44 -23.66
N ASP A 23 7.37 16.58 -23.25
CA ASP A 23 7.36 15.15 -23.62
C ASP A 23 6.40 14.28 -22.81
N ASN A 24 5.32 14.84 -22.26
CA ASN A 24 4.23 14.13 -21.56
C ASN A 24 4.71 13.17 -20.44
N ILE A 25 5.86 13.45 -19.83
CA ILE A 25 6.30 12.71 -18.65
C ILE A 25 5.53 13.27 -17.46
N PRO A 26 4.74 12.45 -16.74
CA PRO A 26 4.05 12.91 -15.56
C PRO A 26 5.03 13.51 -14.55
N PRO A 27 4.65 14.59 -13.85
CA PRO A 27 5.48 15.11 -12.76
C PRO A 27 5.63 14.06 -11.66
N ASP A 28 6.79 14.05 -11.01
CA ASP A 28 7.01 13.23 -9.83
C ASP A 28 6.12 13.71 -8.68
N CYS A 29 5.31 12.81 -8.13
CA CYS A 29 4.42 13.08 -7.01
C CYS A 29 5.01 12.62 -5.66
N ALA A 30 6.25 12.11 -5.63
CA ALA A 30 6.89 11.70 -4.38
C ALA A 30 6.94 12.86 -3.37
N GLY A 31 6.62 12.55 -2.11
CA GLY A 31 6.53 13.52 -1.02
C GLY A 31 5.22 14.30 -0.94
N GLN A 32 4.33 14.19 -1.92
CA GLN A 32 3.00 14.77 -1.87
C GLN A 32 2.02 13.87 -1.10
N ASN A 33 0.92 14.44 -0.66
CA ASN A 33 -0.17 13.62 -0.09
C ASN A 33 -1.06 13.12 -1.23
N PHE A 34 -1.04 11.81 -1.49
CA PHE A 34 -1.76 11.20 -2.61
C PHE A 34 -3.28 11.32 -2.50
N PHE A 35 -3.83 11.44 -1.29
CA PHE A 35 -5.24 11.75 -1.12
C PHE A 35 -5.57 13.19 -1.51
N LEU A 36 -4.76 14.16 -1.02
CA LEU A 36 -5.06 15.58 -1.22
C LEU A 36 -4.85 16.06 -2.67
N ILE A 37 -3.97 15.43 -3.43
CA ILE A 37 -3.74 15.80 -4.83
C ILE A 37 -4.76 15.16 -5.79
N ASP A 38 -5.48 14.12 -5.36
CA ASP A 38 -6.50 13.45 -6.17
C ASP A 38 -7.89 14.06 -5.92
N HIS A 39 -8.14 15.22 -6.51
CA HIS A 39 -9.41 15.93 -6.39
C HIS A 39 -10.59 15.15 -6.97
N GLN A 40 -10.35 14.30 -7.99
CA GLN A 40 -11.41 13.48 -8.59
C GLN A 40 -11.85 12.39 -7.61
N PHE A 41 -10.89 11.73 -7.00
CA PHE A 41 -11.17 10.70 -5.98
C PHE A 41 -11.92 11.28 -4.77
N GLN A 42 -11.48 12.43 -4.24
CA GLN A 42 -12.16 13.13 -3.15
C GLN A 42 -13.62 13.50 -3.50
N SER A 43 -13.86 13.89 -4.75
CA SER A 43 -15.22 14.27 -5.22
C SER A 43 -16.11 13.06 -5.44
N LEU A 44 -15.52 11.91 -5.83
CA LEU A 44 -16.24 10.71 -6.18
C LEU A 44 -16.65 9.89 -4.96
N LEU A 45 -15.76 9.73 -4.01
CA LEU A 45 -15.94 8.82 -2.87
C LEU A 45 -17.19 9.13 -2.02
N PRO A 46 -17.55 10.40 -1.71
CA PRO A 46 -18.76 10.73 -0.98
C PRO A 46 -20.06 10.32 -1.67
N LEU A 47 -20.04 10.09 -2.99
CA LEU A 47 -21.23 9.66 -3.74
C LEU A 47 -21.59 8.18 -3.50
N TYR A 48 -20.63 7.39 -3.00
CA TYR A 48 -20.77 5.94 -2.78
C TYR A 48 -20.75 5.55 -1.32
N THR A 49 -20.67 6.51 -0.41
CA THR A 49 -20.59 6.29 1.04
C THR A 49 -21.71 7.05 1.76
N THR A 50 -22.01 6.66 2.99
CA THR A 50 -22.82 7.51 3.85
C THR A 50 -22.00 8.71 4.33
N LYS A 51 -22.69 9.80 4.66
CA LYS A 51 -22.03 11.01 5.17
C LYS A 51 -21.22 10.72 6.42
N ASP A 52 -21.80 10.01 7.38
CA ASP A 52 -21.14 9.71 8.66
C ASP A 52 -19.89 8.84 8.47
N GLU A 53 -19.96 7.87 7.55
CA GLU A 53 -18.84 7.00 7.23
C GLU A 53 -17.71 7.78 6.53
N TYR A 54 -18.05 8.62 5.54
CA TYR A 54 -17.06 9.45 4.87
C TYR A 54 -16.37 10.41 5.85
N GLU A 55 -17.13 11.15 6.65
CA GLU A 55 -16.58 12.09 7.64
C GLU A 55 -15.68 11.40 8.69
N HIS A 56 -16.01 10.14 9.05
CA HIS A 56 -15.15 9.36 9.94
C HIS A 56 -13.84 8.94 9.27
N PHE A 57 -13.87 8.50 8.01
CA PHE A 57 -12.69 7.94 7.35
C PHE A 57 -11.84 8.96 6.59
N GLU A 58 -12.35 10.13 6.24
CA GLU A 58 -11.60 11.17 5.53
C GLU A 58 -10.26 11.51 6.19
N PRO A 59 -10.16 11.76 7.52
CA PRO A 59 -8.87 12.00 8.17
C PRO A 59 -7.90 10.80 8.09
N HIS A 60 -8.42 9.59 8.08
CA HIS A 60 -7.62 8.38 7.93
C HIS A 60 -7.11 8.20 6.50
N LEU A 61 -7.92 8.54 5.49
CA LEU A 61 -7.52 8.55 4.09
C LEU A 61 -6.46 9.62 3.83
N GLU A 62 -6.61 10.81 4.40
CA GLU A 62 -5.58 11.85 4.33
C GLU A 62 -4.27 11.39 4.97
N ARG A 63 -4.34 10.74 6.14
CA ARG A 63 -3.16 10.16 6.80
C ARG A 63 -2.50 9.10 5.93
N LEU A 64 -3.27 8.18 5.32
CA LEU A 64 -2.73 7.18 4.40
C LEU A 64 -2.14 7.82 3.14
N GLY A 65 -2.81 8.81 2.56
CA GLY A 65 -2.30 9.53 1.39
C GLY A 65 -0.93 10.18 1.64
N LYS A 66 -0.73 10.74 2.84
CA LYS A 66 0.57 11.27 3.26
C LYS A 66 1.63 10.16 3.41
N VAL A 67 1.25 9.03 3.98
CA VAL A 67 2.16 7.87 4.14
C VAL A 67 2.50 7.29 2.77
N ALA A 68 1.51 7.14 1.88
CA ALA A 68 1.69 6.59 0.54
C ALA A 68 2.64 7.44 -0.32
N GLY A 69 2.45 8.76 -0.36
CA GLY A 69 3.36 9.64 -1.11
C GLY A 69 4.73 9.86 -0.48
N GLY A 70 4.92 9.45 0.78
CA GLY A 70 6.16 9.60 1.54
C GLY A 70 6.78 8.26 1.93
N ARG A 71 6.64 7.90 3.21
CA ARG A 71 7.34 6.75 3.81
C ARG A 71 7.07 5.43 3.08
N LEU A 72 5.83 5.15 2.68
CA LEU A 72 5.49 3.90 1.98
C LEU A 72 6.20 3.82 0.61
N ASN A 73 6.23 4.93 -0.13
CA ASN A 73 6.95 5.01 -1.39
C ASN A 73 8.46 4.75 -1.22
N ASP A 74 9.07 5.31 -0.18
CA ASP A 74 10.49 5.06 0.12
C ASP A 74 10.76 3.60 0.49
N LEU A 75 9.86 2.99 1.26
CA LEU A 75 9.94 1.58 1.63
C LEU A 75 9.78 0.66 0.43
N ALA A 76 8.83 0.96 -0.46
CA ALA A 76 8.61 0.21 -1.69
C ALA A 76 9.85 0.20 -2.57
N MET A 77 10.48 1.37 -2.76
CA MET A 77 11.74 1.47 -3.51
C MET A 77 12.90 0.71 -2.86
N GLN A 78 12.94 0.62 -1.54
CA GLN A 78 13.94 -0.18 -0.82
C GLN A 78 13.68 -1.68 -0.97
N ALA A 79 12.43 -2.11 -0.80
CA ALA A 79 12.04 -3.51 -0.93
C ALA A 79 12.24 -4.05 -2.36
N ASP A 80 11.95 -3.24 -3.37
CA ASP A 80 12.16 -3.58 -4.79
C ASP A 80 13.63 -3.90 -5.12
N LYS A 81 14.57 -3.24 -4.44
CA LYS A 81 16.01 -3.49 -4.58
C LYS A 81 16.53 -4.65 -3.75
N ASN A 82 15.75 -5.14 -2.79
CA ASN A 82 16.13 -6.15 -1.81
C ASN A 82 15.09 -7.27 -1.80
N ILE A 83 15.15 -8.13 -2.82
CA ILE A 83 14.23 -9.25 -2.99
C ILE A 83 14.34 -10.25 -1.83
N PRO A 84 13.25 -10.97 -1.49
CA PRO A 84 13.28 -12.01 -0.48
C PRO A 84 14.31 -13.10 -0.79
N VAL A 85 14.99 -13.60 0.24
CA VAL A 85 16.00 -14.65 0.12
C VAL A 85 15.49 -15.93 0.79
N LEU A 86 15.43 -17.02 0.03
CA LEU A 86 15.09 -18.35 0.57
C LEU A 86 16.36 -18.98 1.21
N HIS A 87 16.23 -19.35 2.47
CA HIS A 87 17.21 -20.17 3.19
C HIS A 87 16.64 -21.58 3.37
N PRO A 88 16.90 -22.51 2.43
CA PRO A 88 16.32 -23.85 2.49
C PRO A 88 16.89 -24.68 3.64
N ARG A 89 18.14 -24.41 4.03
CA ARG A 89 18.88 -25.19 5.05
C ARG A 89 19.67 -24.30 6.00
N ASP A 90 19.80 -24.78 7.24
CA ASP A 90 20.70 -24.18 8.20
C ASP A 90 22.18 -24.54 7.92
N ARG A 91 23.11 -23.99 8.70
CA ARG A 91 24.55 -24.29 8.59
C ARG A 91 24.94 -25.74 8.87
N PHE A 92 24.02 -26.55 9.36
CA PHE A 92 24.22 -28.00 9.65
C PHE A 92 23.54 -28.89 8.62
N GLY A 93 22.92 -28.31 7.57
CA GLY A 93 22.24 -29.02 6.49
C GLY A 93 20.82 -29.47 6.84
N ARG A 94 20.23 -28.96 7.94
CA ARG A 94 18.83 -29.25 8.30
C ARG A 94 17.89 -28.35 7.50
N ASP A 95 16.79 -28.91 7.02
CA ASP A 95 15.79 -28.16 6.29
C ASP A 95 15.11 -27.16 7.24
N ILE A 96 15.07 -25.88 6.86
CA ILE A 96 14.43 -24.78 7.61
C ILE A 96 13.40 -24.05 6.77
N ASP A 97 13.55 -24.05 5.45
CA ASP A 97 12.64 -23.41 4.47
C ASP A 97 12.20 -22.00 4.89
N TRP A 98 13.17 -21.21 5.38
CA TRP A 98 12.91 -19.87 5.89
C TRP A 98 13.12 -18.83 4.79
N ILE A 99 12.20 -17.87 4.72
CA ILE A 99 12.30 -16.72 3.82
C ILE A 99 12.69 -15.48 4.62
N GLU A 100 13.82 -14.90 4.26
CA GLU A 100 14.27 -13.63 4.80
C GLU A 100 13.68 -12.48 3.98
N TYR A 101 12.92 -11.63 4.65
CA TYR A 101 12.39 -10.40 4.08
C TYR A 101 13.20 -9.20 4.55
N HIS A 102 13.42 -8.25 3.64
CA HIS A 102 14.02 -6.98 4.01
C HIS A 102 13.14 -6.24 5.04
N PRO A 103 13.72 -5.51 6.02
CA PRO A 103 12.94 -4.76 7.02
C PRO A 103 11.92 -3.79 6.42
N ALA A 104 12.22 -3.17 5.27
CA ALA A 104 11.27 -2.31 4.56
C ALA A 104 9.97 -3.04 4.19
N TYR A 105 10.04 -4.30 3.75
CA TYR A 105 8.86 -5.11 3.47
C TYR A 105 8.03 -5.32 4.74
N LYS A 106 8.67 -5.62 5.87
CA LYS A 106 8.00 -5.82 7.16
C LYS A 106 7.32 -4.55 7.67
N GLU A 107 7.93 -3.39 7.46
CA GLU A 107 7.31 -2.11 7.80
C GLU A 107 6.10 -1.81 6.91
N MET A 108 6.14 -2.14 5.62
CA MET A 108 4.97 -2.01 4.74
C MET A 108 3.82 -2.94 5.16
N GLU A 109 4.12 -4.18 5.57
CA GLU A 109 3.11 -5.07 6.19
C GLU A 109 2.49 -4.43 7.43
N GLN A 110 3.30 -3.89 8.33
CA GLN A 110 2.82 -3.20 9.53
C GLN A 110 1.88 -2.04 9.18
N ILE A 111 2.24 -1.22 8.21
CA ILE A 111 1.38 -0.12 7.73
C ILE A 111 0.02 -0.67 7.29
N ALA A 112 -0.01 -1.71 6.45
CA ALA A 112 -1.26 -2.24 5.91
C ALA A 112 -2.13 -2.93 6.97
N TRP A 113 -1.55 -3.84 7.79
CA TRP A 113 -2.29 -4.67 8.73
C TRP A 113 -2.52 -3.99 10.09
N ASP A 114 -1.51 -3.29 10.61
CA ASP A 114 -1.57 -2.74 11.96
C ASP A 114 -1.99 -1.29 12.01
N ASP A 115 -1.39 -0.41 11.20
CA ASP A 115 -1.65 1.02 11.30
C ASP A 115 -2.99 1.40 10.66
N PHE A 116 -3.35 0.75 9.55
CA PHE A 116 -4.59 1.02 8.81
C PHE A 116 -5.62 -0.10 8.89
N LYS A 117 -5.34 -1.24 9.52
CA LYS A 117 -6.28 -2.35 9.74
C LYS A 117 -6.96 -2.84 8.44
N MET A 118 -6.30 -2.72 7.29
CA MET A 118 -6.91 -2.93 5.98
C MET A 118 -7.49 -4.34 5.82
N ALA A 119 -6.82 -5.39 6.34
CA ALA A 119 -7.34 -6.74 6.30
C ALA A 119 -8.61 -6.95 7.14
N ALA A 120 -8.80 -6.17 8.21
CA ALA A 120 -9.94 -6.33 9.12
C ALA A 120 -11.19 -5.58 8.65
N MET A 121 -11.04 -4.58 7.78
CA MET A 121 -12.09 -3.63 7.40
C MET A 121 -13.38 -4.32 6.93
N SER A 122 -13.27 -5.39 6.14
CA SER A 122 -14.41 -6.02 5.47
C SER A 122 -15.13 -7.07 6.30
N HIS A 123 -14.61 -7.50 7.44
CA HIS A 123 -15.18 -8.61 8.20
C HIS A 123 -15.19 -8.41 9.71
N ARG A 124 -14.63 -7.32 10.22
CA ARG A 124 -14.63 -7.02 11.66
C ARG A 124 -15.01 -5.57 11.92
N PRO A 125 -15.95 -5.32 12.84
CA PRO A 125 -16.19 -3.97 13.35
C PRO A 125 -14.98 -3.51 14.17
N GLY A 126 -14.83 -2.19 14.34
CA GLY A 126 -13.78 -1.59 15.14
C GLY A 126 -12.54 -1.15 14.35
N ALA A 127 -12.46 -1.42 13.05
CA ALA A 127 -11.36 -0.93 12.22
C ALA A 127 -11.30 0.60 12.25
N LEU A 128 -10.14 1.13 12.67
CA LEU A 128 -9.91 2.58 12.83
C LEU A 128 -10.97 3.30 13.68
N GLY A 129 -11.57 2.59 14.66
CA GLY A 129 -12.60 3.15 15.55
C GLY A 129 -14.03 3.13 15.00
N TRP A 130 -14.25 2.60 13.81
CA TRP A 130 -15.58 2.44 13.23
C TRP A 130 -16.33 1.25 13.83
N ASN A 131 -17.54 1.48 14.36
CA ASN A 131 -18.29 0.47 15.13
C ASN A 131 -18.93 -0.63 14.28
N GLN A 132 -18.88 -0.53 12.99
CA GLN A 132 -19.45 -1.49 12.03
C GLN A 132 -18.35 -2.05 11.13
N VAL A 133 -18.70 -3.03 10.31
CA VAL A 133 -17.88 -3.43 9.18
C VAL A 133 -17.80 -2.27 8.20
N VAL A 134 -16.61 -1.98 7.72
CA VAL A 134 -16.36 -0.88 6.79
C VAL A 134 -16.99 -1.21 5.43
N SER A 135 -17.64 -0.23 4.82
CA SER A 135 -18.24 -0.42 3.50
C SER A 135 -17.20 -0.69 2.40
N PRO A 136 -17.55 -1.43 1.34
CA PRO A 136 -16.63 -1.70 0.24
C PRO A 136 -16.02 -0.44 -0.38
N PRO A 137 -16.76 0.68 -0.62
CA PRO A 137 -16.15 1.88 -1.18
C PRO A 137 -15.02 2.44 -0.32
N ILE A 138 -15.20 2.52 0.99
CA ILE A 138 -14.15 3.00 1.92
C ILE A 138 -12.97 2.03 1.94
N LYS A 139 -13.22 0.74 2.08
CA LYS A 139 -12.16 -0.27 2.05
C LYS A 139 -11.30 -0.15 0.79
N TYR A 140 -11.94 -0.09 -0.38
CA TYR A 140 -11.23 0.04 -1.65
C TYR A 140 -10.56 1.41 -1.83
N ALA A 141 -11.05 2.45 -1.15
CA ALA A 141 -10.37 3.74 -1.08
C ALA A 141 -8.98 3.62 -0.41
N PHE A 142 -8.87 2.87 0.69
CA PHE A 142 -7.59 2.58 1.34
C PHE A 142 -6.67 1.77 0.43
N GLN A 143 -7.19 0.73 -0.22
CA GLN A 143 -6.40 -0.09 -1.15
C GLN A 143 -5.93 0.73 -2.36
N TYR A 144 -6.77 1.60 -2.89
CA TYR A 144 -6.43 2.50 -3.99
C TYR A 144 -5.26 3.42 -3.65
N LEU A 145 -5.30 4.09 -2.50
CA LEU A 145 -4.21 4.98 -2.07
C LEU A 145 -2.91 4.20 -1.80
N PHE A 146 -3.01 3.04 -1.15
CA PHE A 146 -1.85 2.21 -0.85
C PHE A 146 -1.19 1.69 -2.14
N SER A 147 -2.00 1.25 -3.12
CA SER A 147 -1.52 0.69 -4.38
C SER A 147 -0.73 1.65 -5.25
N GLN A 148 -0.92 2.95 -5.08
CA GLN A 148 -0.17 3.96 -5.82
C GLN A 148 1.31 4.00 -5.43
N ALA A 149 1.65 3.56 -4.22
CA ALA A 149 3.02 3.47 -3.74
C ALA A 149 3.55 2.03 -3.79
N GLU A 150 2.71 1.03 -3.43
CA GLU A 150 3.12 -0.36 -3.32
C GLU A 150 1.93 -1.29 -3.61
N PHE A 151 2.07 -2.13 -4.62
CA PHE A 151 1.01 -3.02 -5.10
C PHE A 151 1.17 -4.47 -4.62
N GLY A 152 2.38 -4.94 -4.34
CA GLY A 152 2.69 -6.33 -4.02
C GLY A 152 2.05 -6.80 -2.72
N ILE A 153 1.99 -5.96 -1.69
CA ILE A 153 1.34 -6.26 -0.40
C ILE A 153 -0.18 -6.38 -0.52
N LEU A 154 -0.80 -5.75 -1.51
CA LEU A 154 -2.24 -5.89 -1.73
C LEU A 154 -2.64 -7.31 -2.14
N CYS A 155 -1.76 -8.08 -2.75
CA CYS A 155 -2.04 -9.47 -3.11
C CYS A 155 -2.31 -10.34 -1.86
N PRO A 156 -1.39 -10.50 -0.91
CA PRO A 156 -1.66 -11.25 0.32
C PRO A 156 -2.79 -10.64 1.17
N LEU A 157 -2.96 -9.31 1.15
CA LEU A 157 -4.08 -8.65 1.81
C LEU A 157 -5.42 -9.13 1.24
N SER A 158 -5.60 -9.10 -0.07
CA SER A 158 -6.83 -9.52 -0.75
C SER A 158 -7.11 -11.02 -0.56
N VAL A 159 -6.08 -11.87 -0.59
CA VAL A 159 -6.22 -13.31 -0.33
C VAL A 159 -6.68 -13.55 1.12
N SER A 160 -6.12 -12.83 2.09
CA SER A 160 -6.52 -12.93 3.50
C SER A 160 -7.99 -12.57 3.70
N GLU A 161 -8.46 -11.50 3.04
CA GLU A 161 -9.85 -11.08 3.07
C GLU A 161 -10.78 -12.13 2.45
N THR A 162 -10.45 -12.61 1.27
CA THR A 162 -11.25 -13.63 0.58
C THR A 162 -11.35 -14.91 1.43
N SER A 163 -10.27 -15.29 2.08
CA SER A 163 -10.27 -16.43 3.00
C SER A 163 -11.19 -16.22 4.19
N ALA A 164 -11.24 -15.03 4.78
CA ALA A 164 -12.15 -14.69 5.88
C ALA A 164 -13.62 -14.85 5.46
N TYR A 165 -14.01 -14.35 4.29
CA TYR A 165 -15.36 -14.55 3.74
C TYR A 165 -15.73 -16.03 3.55
N HIS A 166 -14.80 -16.85 3.04
CA HIS A 166 -15.05 -18.27 2.88
C HIS A 166 -15.25 -19.00 4.22
N PHE A 167 -14.50 -18.62 5.25
CA PHE A 167 -14.67 -19.18 6.57
C PHE A 167 -16.01 -18.78 7.22
N GLU A 168 -16.45 -17.55 7.06
CA GLU A 168 -17.75 -17.08 7.54
C GLU A 168 -18.89 -17.81 6.82
N TRP A 169 -18.86 -17.83 5.48
CA TRP A 169 -19.83 -18.57 4.69
C TRP A 169 -19.92 -20.06 5.08
N ALA A 170 -18.81 -20.73 5.31
CA ALA A 170 -18.78 -22.13 5.71
C ALA A 170 -19.37 -22.41 7.11
N LYS A 171 -19.39 -21.41 8.01
CA LYS A 171 -20.06 -21.51 9.31
C LYS A 171 -21.58 -21.47 9.17
N ASP A 172 -22.10 -20.65 8.26
CA ASP A 172 -23.54 -20.50 8.03
C ASP A 172 -24.19 -21.70 7.32
N GLN A 173 -23.39 -22.63 6.80
CA GLN A 173 -23.85 -23.86 6.15
C GLN A 173 -24.00 -25.05 7.13
N LYS A 174 -23.64 -24.89 8.42
CA LYS A 174 -23.78 -25.91 9.48
C LYS A 174 -25.01 -25.66 10.33
#